data_dc9019c1a2fa3eaa6ff217b8c320e30e
#
_entry.id   dc9019c1a2fa3eaa6ff217b8c320e30e
#
_cell.length_a   1.000
_cell.length_b   1.000
_cell.length_c   1.000
_cell.angle_alpha   90.00
_cell.angle_beta   90.00
_cell.angle_gamma   90.00
#
_symmetry.space_group_name_H-M   'P 1'
#
loop_
_entity.id
_entity.type
_entity.pdbx_description
1 polymer ?
#
loop_
_entity_poly.entity_id
_entity_poly.type
_entity_poly.pdbx_seq_one_letter_code
_entity_poly.pdbx_strand_id
1 'polypeptide(L)'
;MDITKKNQLRMNELTPNNCGLAKQVEALDWEELKIALNECIVNKDQSILPEDYDAASYLPQKPENAEQEKLYTRAFDHGEQLIRAGKTAAFTVAGGQGTRLGYDGPKGTLPVSPIKKKPLFQLFAEQIRGISEKYDVLIPWYIMCSP
;
A
#
# COMPACT_ATOMS: atom_id res chain seq x y z
N MET A 1 7.14 23.10 -32.95
CA MET A 1 5.87 22.37 -32.84
C MET A 1 5.77 21.89 -31.40
N ASP A 2 4.78 22.35 -30.70
CA ASP A 2 4.62 22.17 -29.25
C ASP A 2 4.52 20.66 -28.93
N ILE A 3 5.37 20.18 -28.02
CA ILE A 3 5.45 18.76 -27.61
C ILE A 3 4.09 18.28 -27.10
N THR A 4 3.34 19.15 -26.42
CA THR A 4 2.00 18.92 -25.90
C THR A 4 1.01 18.55 -27.02
N LYS A 5 1.04 19.29 -28.11
CA LYS A 5 0.14 19.10 -29.26
C LYS A 5 0.46 17.82 -30.04
N LYS A 6 1.76 17.43 -30.12
CA LYS A 6 2.20 16.21 -30.78
C LYS A 6 1.84 14.97 -29.96
N ASN A 7 1.92 15.05 -28.63
CA ASN A 7 1.55 13.97 -27.74
C ASN A 7 0.03 13.76 -27.67
N GLN A 8 -0.74 14.84 -27.72
CA GLN A 8 -2.20 14.77 -27.77
C GLN A 8 -2.73 14.13 -29.06
N LEU A 9 -2.09 14.42 -30.21
CA LEU A 9 -2.39 13.76 -31.47
C LEU A 9 -2.05 12.25 -31.43
N ARG A 10 -0.92 11.87 -30.86
CA ARG A 10 -0.52 10.47 -30.69
C ARG A 10 -1.42 9.70 -29.74
N MET A 11 -1.89 10.32 -28.67
CA MET A 11 -2.83 9.71 -27.72
C MET A 11 -4.20 9.47 -28.37
N ASN A 12 -4.68 10.37 -29.21
CA ASN A 12 -5.92 10.18 -29.97
C ASN A 12 -5.83 9.04 -30.99
N GLU A 13 -4.63 8.80 -31.54
CA GLU A 13 -4.38 7.65 -32.43
C GLU A 13 -4.33 6.30 -31.67
N LEU A 14 -3.86 6.32 -30.42
CA LEU A 14 -3.71 5.10 -29.59
C LEU A 14 -5.00 4.68 -28.87
N THR A 15 -6.00 5.56 -28.78
CA THR A 15 -7.20 5.31 -27.97
C THR A 15 -8.54 5.40 -28.72
N PRO A 16 -8.65 5.05 -30.01
CA PRO A 16 -9.89 5.29 -30.77
C PRO A 16 -11.12 4.52 -30.23
N ASN A 17 -10.91 3.50 -29.39
CA ASN A 17 -11.99 2.64 -28.87
C ASN A 17 -12.06 2.53 -27.34
N ASN A 18 -11.21 3.24 -26.58
CA ASN A 18 -11.17 3.13 -25.13
C ASN A 18 -11.64 4.44 -24.44
N CYS A 19 -12.94 4.58 -24.31
CA CYS A 19 -13.59 5.74 -23.67
C CYS A 19 -13.11 5.98 -22.22
N GLY A 20 -12.70 4.95 -21.50
CA GLY A 20 -12.16 5.06 -20.14
C GLY A 20 -10.79 5.74 -20.10
N LEU A 21 -9.89 5.36 -21.00
CA LEU A 21 -8.55 5.94 -21.10
C LEU A 21 -8.58 7.39 -21.60
N ALA A 22 -9.44 7.69 -22.58
CA ALA A 22 -9.61 9.05 -23.08
C ALA A 22 -10.03 10.02 -21.96
N LYS A 23 -10.99 9.63 -21.12
CA LYS A 23 -11.42 10.44 -19.97
C LYS A 23 -10.30 10.63 -18.92
N GLN A 24 -9.47 9.63 -18.69
CA GLN A 24 -8.32 9.74 -17.79
C GLN A 24 -7.28 10.72 -18.33
N VAL A 25 -7.03 10.69 -19.63
CA VAL A 25 -6.11 11.62 -20.30
C VAL A 25 -6.62 13.05 -20.29
N GLU A 26 -7.93 13.24 -20.49
CA GLU A 26 -8.58 14.57 -20.40
C GLU A 26 -8.52 15.16 -18.98
N ALA A 27 -8.54 14.30 -17.97
CA ALA A 27 -8.46 14.69 -16.56
C ALA A 27 -7.03 15.00 -16.07
N LEU A 28 -5.99 14.77 -16.89
CA LEU A 28 -4.61 15.09 -16.54
C LEU A 28 -4.37 16.60 -16.49
N ASP A 29 -3.76 17.06 -15.41
CA ASP A 29 -3.20 18.41 -15.35
C ASP A 29 -1.88 18.45 -16.15
N TRP A 30 -1.97 18.95 -17.37
CA TRP A 30 -0.83 19.01 -18.29
C TRP A 30 0.24 20.02 -17.86
N GLU A 31 -0.13 21.07 -17.11
CA GLU A 31 0.84 22.05 -16.58
C GLU A 31 1.63 21.45 -15.42
N GLU A 32 0.96 20.74 -14.52
CA GLU A 32 1.63 20.01 -13.43
C GLU A 32 2.56 18.94 -13.98
N LEU A 33 2.12 18.17 -14.98
CA LEU A 33 2.94 17.17 -15.65
C LEU A 33 4.17 17.76 -16.33
N LYS A 34 4.04 18.94 -16.93
CA LYS A 34 5.14 19.65 -17.57
C LYS A 34 6.16 20.17 -16.55
N ILE A 35 5.69 20.68 -15.42
CA ILE A 35 6.55 21.08 -14.31
C ILE A 35 7.32 19.85 -13.79
N ALA A 36 6.64 18.76 -13.48
CA ALA A 36 7.26 17.52 -13.01
C ALA A 36 8.28 16.97 -14.01
N LEU A 37 8.00 17.03 -15.31
CA LEU A 37 8.91 16.58 -16.36
C LEU A 37 10.18 17.45 -16.42
N ASN A 38 10.02 18.77 -16.29
CA ASN A 38 11.17 19.68 -16.26
C ASN A 38 12.02 19.46 -14.99
N GLU A 39 11.39 19.32 -13.83
CA GLU A 39 12.08 19.16 -12.54
C GLU A 39 12.73 17.77 -12.40
N CYS A 40 12.04 16.69 -12.79
CA CYS A 40 12.50 15.33 -12.53
C CYS A 40 13.33 14.73 -13.67
N ILE A 41 13.20 15.21 -14.92
CA ILE A 41 13.84 14.60 -16.09
C ILE A 41 14.83 15.54 -16.76
N VAL A 42 14.46 16.80 -16.97
CA VAL A 42 15.30 17.77 -17.68
C VAL A 42 16.35 18.35 -16.74
N ASN A 43 15.96 18.76 -15.54
CA ASN A 43 16.83 19.34 -14.50
C ASN A 43 17.22 18.28 -13.48
N LYS A 44 17.90 17.24 -13.91
CA LYS A 44 18.31 16.10 -13.05
C LYS A 44 19.14 16.42 -11.82
N ASP A 45 19.65 17.65 -11.72
CA ASP A 45 20.59 18.04 -10.67
C ASP A 45 19.94 18.41 -9.32
N GLN A 46 18.62 18.22 -9.17
CA GLN A 46 17.90 18.66 -7.97
C GLN A 46 17.35 17.56 -7.07
N SER A 47 17.78 16.32 -7.20
CA SER A 47 17.52 15.31 -6.15
C SER A 47 18.46 15.50 -4.96
N ILE A 48 18.63 16.72 -4.50
CA ILE A 48 19.38 17.01 -3.27
C ILE A 48 18.43 16.69 -2.13
N LEU A 49 18.79 15.69 -1.33
CA LEU A 49 18.10 15.47 -0.05
C LEU A 49 18.18 16.76 0.77
N PRO A 50 17.11 17.15 1.47
CA PRO A 50 17.17 18.26 2.41
C PRO A 50 18.37 18.10 3.34
N GLU A 51 19.11 19.17 3.63
CA GLU A 51 20.22 19.13 4.59
C GLU A 51 19.72 18.91 6.01
N ASP A 52 18.47 19.32 6.29
CA ASP A 52 17.82 19.19 7.59
C ASP A 52 16.87 17.97 7.57
N TYR A 53 17.37 16.83 8.03
CA TYR A 53 16.53 15.67 8.34
C TYR A 53 16.94 15.06 9.67
N ASP A 54 15.97 14.81 10.50
CA ASP A 54 16.15 14.12 11.76
C ASP A 54 15.92 12.61 11.59
N ALA A 55 16.55 11.83 12.45
CA ALA A 55 16.25 10.39 12.52
C ALA A 55 14.78 10.19 12.90
N ALA A 56 14.09 9.31 12.15
CA ALA A 56 12.70 8.99 12.46
C ALA A 56 12.59 8.44 13.90
N SER A 57 11.65 8.98 14.66
CA SER A 57 11.32 8.41 15.97
C SER A 57 10.71 7.02 15.80
N TYR A 58 11.12 6.07 16.59
CA TYR A 58 10.61 4.69 16.55
C TYR A 58 10.35 4.16 17.96
N LEU A 59 9.46 3.21 18.05
CA LEU A 59 9.26 2.40 19.25
C LEU A 59 10.02 1.08 19.07
N PRO A 60 10.92 0.70 19.98
CA PRO A 60 11.65 -0.55 19.88
C PRO A 60 10.69 -1.74 19.98
N GLN A 61 11.05 -2.88 19.39
CA GLN A 61 10.21 -4.08 19.42
C GLN A 61 9.94 -4.61 20.85
N LYS A 62 10.87 -4.36 21.75
CA LYS A 62 10.77 -4.69 23.17
C LYS A 62 11.06 -3.45 23.99
N PRO A 63 10.40 -3.26 25.14
CA PRO A 63 10.69 -2.15 26.02
C PRO A 63 12.14 -2.21 26.53
N GLU A 64 12.83 -1.09 26.48
CA GLU A 64 14.23 -0.96 26.91
C GLU A 64 14.36 -0.33 28.30
N ASN A 65 13.27 0.22 28.83
CA ASN A 65 13.21 0.84 30.15
C ASN A 65 11.82 0.73 30.78
N ALA A 66 11.72 1.03 32.07
CA ALA A 66 10.47 0.93 32.83
C ALA A 66 9.34 1.85 32.34
N GLU A 67 9.65 2.97 31.75
CA GLU A 67 8.61 3.87 31.17
C GLU A 67 8.01 3.27 29.90
N GLN A 68 8.86 2.74 29.04
CA GLN A 68 8.40 2.01 27.85
C GLN A 68 7.61 0.77 28.24
N GLU A 69 8.00 0.01 29.26
CA GLU A 69 7.26 -1.13 29.73
C GLU A 69 5.84 -0.76 30.18
N LYS A 70 5.68 0.33 30.93
CA LYS A 70 4.37 0.86 31.28
C LYS A 70 3.57 1.34 30.07
N LEU A 71 4.23 1.95 29.09
CA LEU A 71 3.59 2.37 27.85
C LEU A 71 3.07 1.18 27.06
N TYR A 72 3.88 0.14 26.88
CA TYR A 72 3.49 -1.07 26.16
C TYR A 72 2.34 -1.82 26.85
N THR A 73 2.37 -1.92 28.18
CA THR A 73 1.28 -2.51 28.95
C THR A 73 -0.03 -1.77 28.72
N ARG A 74 -0.01 -0.43 28.87
CA ARG A 74 -1.21 0.39 28.60
C ARG A 74 -1.69 0.29 27.16
N ALA A 75 -0.77 0.27 26.19
CA ALA A 75 -1.11 0.14 24.78
C ALA A 75 -1.73 -1.23 24.48
N PHE A 76 -1.20 -2.29 25.08
CA PHE A 76 -1.76 -3.64 24.97
C PHE A 76 -3.18 -3.72 25.55
N ASP A 77 -3.39 -3.24 26.77
CA ASP A 77 -4.69 -3.23 27.42
C ASP A 77 -5.73 -2.43 26.64
N HIS A 78 -5.32 -1.26 26.12
CA HIS A 78 -6.18 -0.43 25.28
C HIS A 78 -6.50 -1.12 23.95
N GLY A 79 -5.51 -1.77 23.32
CA GLY A 79 -5.71 -2.55 22.11
C GLY A 79 -6.72 -3.69 22.30
N GLU A 80 -6.62 -4.44 23.41
CA GLU A 80 -7.61 -5.46 23.73
C GLU A 80 -9.03 -4.89 23.92
N GLN A 81 -9.15 -3.75 24.59
CA GLN A 81 -10.45 -3.07 24.77
C GLN A 81 -11.06 -2.68 23.42
N LEU A 82 -10.27 -2.14 22.48
CA LEU A 82 -10.74 -1.79 21.13
C LEU A 82 -11.20 -3.01 20.34
N ILE A 83 -10.44 -4.12 20.41
CA ILE A 83 -10.81 -5.38 19.76
C ILE A 83 -12.15 -5.89 20.33
N ARG A 84 -12.27 -6.01 21.64
CA ARG A 84 -13.51 -6.47 22.32
C ARG A 84 -14.72 -5.57 22.05
N ALA A 85 -14.48 -4.28 21.85
CA ALA A 85 -15.52 -3.31 21.49
C ALA A 85 -15.91 -3.34 19.99
N GLY A 86 -15.32 -4.24 19.18
CA GLY A 86 -15.57 -4.32 17.74
C GLY A 86 -15.12 -3.08 16.95
N LYS A 87 -14.14 -2.33 17.48
CA LYS A 87 -13.62 -1.09 16.87
C LYS A 87 -12.38 -1.30 16.03
N THR A 88 -12.12 -2.53 15.60
CA THR A 88 -10.95 -2.91 14.78
C THR A 88 -11.38 -3.58 13.50
N ALA A 89 -10.60 -3.38 12.45
CA ALA A 89 -10.76 -4.05 11.16
C ALA A 89 -9.37 -4.35 10.59
N ALA A 90 -9.28 -5.38 9.76
CA ALA A 90 -8.10 -5.67 8.97
C ALA A 90 -8.24 -5.07 7.56
N PHE A 91 -7.15 -4.52 7.02
CA PHE A 91 -7.10 -4.01 5.66
C PHE A 91 -5.87 -4.54 4.94
N THR A 92 -6.05 -5.05 3.73
CA THR A 92 -4.96 -5.59 2.91
C THR A 92 -5.01 -5.00 1.52
N VAL A 93 -3.88 -4.47 1.05
CA VAL A 93 -3.68 -4.04 -0.33
C VAL A 93 -3.24 -5.24 -1.16
N ALA A 94 -4.04 -5.65 -2.12
CA ALA A 94 -3.88 -6.90 -2.86
C ALA A 94 -3.64 -6.74 -4.38
N GLY A 95 -3.24 -5.55 -4.85
CA GLY A 95 -2.97 -5.28 -6.27
C GLY A 95 -1.63 -5.82 -6.80
N GLY A 96 -0.78 -6.40 -5.97
CA GLY A 96 0.57 -6.81 -6.35
C GLY A 96 0.63 -8.17 -7.04
N GLN A 97 1.39 -8.25 -8.16
CA GLN A 97 1.74 -9.49 -8.84
C GLN A 97 2.96 -10.17 -8.19
N GLY A 98 3.05 -11.49 -8.32
CA GLY A 98 4.13 -12.31 -7.77
C GLY A 98 5.38 -12.43 -8.63
N THR A 99 5.47 -11.72 -9.76
CA THR A 99 6.51 -11.88 -10.79
C THR A 99 7.94 -11.79 -10.25
N ARG A 100 8.22 -10.85 -9.33
CA ARG A 100 9.55 -10.73 -8.68
C ARG A 100 9.91 -11.94 -7.82
N LEU A 101 8.92 -12.74 -7.44
CA LEU A 101 9.09 -13.97 -6.65
C LEU A 101 9.05 -15.22 -7.53
N GLY A 102 9.09 -15.05 -8.86
CA GLY A 102 9.00 -16.16 -9.82
C GLY A 102 7.61 -16.82 -9.85
N TYR A 103 6.56 -16.12 -9.42
CA TYR A 103 5.20 -16.62 -9.37
C TYR A 103 4.32 -15.89 -10.39
N ASP A 104 3.67 -16.64 -11.26
CA ASP A 104 2.74 -16.12 -12.26
C ASP A 104 1.32 -16.06 -11.67
N GLY A 105 1.01 -14.93 -11.05
CA GLY A 105 -0.29 -14.68 -10.45
C GLY A 105 -0.26 -13.64 -9.33
N PRO A 106 -1.43 -13.35 -8.73
CA PRO A 106 -1.54 -12.41 -7.62
C PRO A 106 -0.71 -12.87 -6.42
N LYS A 107 0.08 -11.97 -5.85
CA LYS A 107 1.00 -12.28 -4.74
C LYS A 107 0.30 -12.94 -3.53
N GLY A 108 -0.95 -12.57 -3.26
CA GLY A 108 -1.74 -13.14 -2.17
C GLY A 108 -2.07 -14.62 -2.32
N THR A 109 -2.04 -15.15 -3.56
CA THR A 109 -2.27 -16.58 -3.85
C THR A 109 -1.00 -17.41 -3.84
N LEU A 110 0.19 -16.76 -3.68
CA LEU A 110 1.47 -17.46 -3.60
C LEU A 110 1.51 -18.39 -2.38
N PRO A 111 1.83 -19.69 -2.56
CA PRO A 111 2.02 -20.64 -1.46
C PRO A 111 3.31 -20.31 -0.69
N VAL A 112 3.18 -19.70 0.49
CA VAL A 112 4.34 -19.26 1.31
C VAL A 112 4.64 -20.19 2.47
N SER A 113 3.67 -21.00 2.90
CA SER A 113 3.87 -21.95 4.00
C SER A 113 4.75 -23.12 3.54
N PRO A 114 5.88 -23.42 4.22
CA PRO A 114 6.84 -24.43 3.75
C PRO A 114 6.26 -25.85 3.73
N ILE A 115 5.43 -26.21 4.72
CA ILE A 115 4.89 -27.56 4.87
C ILE A 115 3.53 -27.72 4.21
N LYS A 116 2.56 -26.90 4.61
CA LYS A 116 1.16 -27.02 4.15
C LYS A 116 0.88 -26.29 2.84
N LYS A 117 1.86 -25.59 2.26
CA LYS A 117 1.73 -24.82 1.01
C LYS A 117 0.53 -23.87 1.01
N LYS A 118 0.20 -23.30 2.17
CA LYS A 118 -0.89 -22.36 2.30
C LYS A 118 -0.55 -21.05 1.60
N PRO A 119 -1.47 -20.48 0.80
CA PRO A 119 -1.30 -19.16 0.22
C PRO A 119 -1.29 -18.06 1.30
N LEU A 120 -0.69 -16.93 0.97
CA LEU A 120 -0.56 -15.80 1.89
C LEU A 120 -1.92 -15.32 2.42
N PHE A 121 -2.93 -15.21 1.57
CA PHE A 121 -4.29 -14.84 1.98
C PHE A 121 -4.92 -15.82 2.96
N GLN A 122 -4.67 -17.11 2.80
CA GLN A 122 -5.17 -18.10 3.75
C GLN A 122 -4.55 -17.90 5.13
N LEU A 123 -3.26 -17.59 5.21
CA LEU A 123 -2.59 -17.30 6.48
C LEU A 123 -3.17 -16.06 7.15
N PHE A 124 -3.44 -15.00 6.41
CA PHE A 124 -4.11 -13.79 6.93
C PHE A 124 -5.51 -14.11 7.43
N ALA A 125 -6.31 -14.82 6.66
CA ALA A 125 -7.65 -15.24 7.07
C ALA A 125 -7.63 -16.05 8.36
N GLU A 126 -6.71 -17.00 8.48
CA GLU A 126 -6.55 -17.83 9.68
C GLU A 126 -6.13 -17.00 10.90
N GLN A 127 -5.23 -16.00 10.72
CA GLN A 127 -4.85 -15.07 11.79
C GLN A 127 -6.02 -14.21 12.25
N ILE A 128 -6.75 -13.59 11.32
CA ILE A 128 -7.91 -12.76 11.63
C ILE A 128 -8.99 -13.59 12.35
N ARG A 129 -9.26 -14.79 11.84
CA ARG A 129 -10.18 -15.73 12.46
C ARG A 129 -9.74 -16.11 13.88
N GLY A 130 -8.45 -16.43 14.09
CA GLY A 130 -7.93 -16.76 15.41
C GLY A 130 -8.07 -15.62 16.42
N ILE A 131 -7.89 -14.36 15.99
CA ILE A 131 -8.13 -13.20 16.85
C ILE A 131 -9.64 -13.04 17.12
N SER A 132 -10.49 -13.19 16.10
CA SER A 132 -11.95 -13.13 16.26
C SER A 132 -12.46 -14.17 17.25
N GLU A 133 -11.97 -15.41 17.17
CA GLU A 133 -12.31 -16.50 18.09
C GLU A 133 -11.80 -16.22 19.51
N LYS A 134 -10.56 -15.72 19.64
CA LYS A 134 -9.96 -15.40 20.96
C LYS A 134 -10.75 -14.36 21.73
N TYR A 135 -11.28 -13.35 21.05
CA TYR A 135 -11.94 -12.20 21.66
C TYR A 135 -13.48 -12.26 21.55
N ASP A 136 -14.02 -13.30 20.91
CA ASP A 136 -15.45 -13.47 20.63
C ASP A 136 -16.05 -12.24 19.94
N VAL A 137 -15.38 -11.76 18.87
CA VAL A 137 -15.77 -10.58 18.12
C VAL A 137 -15.49 -10.77 16.64
N LEU A 138 -16.40 -10.29 15.79
CA LEU A 138 -16.16 -10.28 14.33
C LEU A 138 -15.22 -9.14 13.96
N ILE A 139 -14.06 -9.48 13.36
CA ILE A 139 -13.13 -8.52 12.77
C ILE A 139 -13.36 -8.47 11.27
N PRO A 140 -13.90 -7.37 10.72
CA PRO A 140 -14.05 -7.21 9.27
C PRO A 140 -12.70 -7.20 8.57
N TRP A 141 -12.62 -7.84 7.41
CA TRP A 141 -11.43 -7.83 6.57
C TRP A 141 -11.73 -7.19 5.21
N TYR A 142 -11.12 -6.05 4.95
CA TYR A 142 -11.22 -5.33 3.70
C TYR A 142 -10.00 -5.63 2.82
N ILE A 143 -10.25 -5.99 1.57
CA ILE A 143 -9.22 -6.30 0.58
C ILE A 143 -9.34 -5.32 -0.57
N MET A 144 -8.33 -4.48 -0.77
CA MET A 144 -8.24 -3.58 -1.90
C MET A 144 -7.59 -4.29 -3.07
N CYS A 145 -8.33 -4.49 -4.14
CA CYS A 145 -7.83 -5.04 -5.40
C CYS A 145 -7.55 -3.91 -6.39
N SER A 146 -6.64 -4.16 -7.35
CA SER A 146 -6.52 -3.32 -8.55
C SER A 146 -7.68 -3.61 -9.50
N PRO A 147 -8.10 -2.62 -10.31
CA PRO A 147 -9.09 -2.81 -11.38
C PRO A 147 -8.67 -3.89 -12.36
#